data_d822395dcd032b7138c0b27a88eecd90
#
_entry.id   d822395dcd032b7138c0b27a88eecd90
#
_cell.length_a   1.000
_cell.length_b   1.000
_cell.length_c   1.000
_cell.angle_alpha   90.00
_cell.angle_beta   90.00
_cell.angle_gamma   90.00
#
_symmetry.space_group_name_H-M   'P 1'
#
loop_
_entity.id
_entity.type
_entity.pdbx_description
1 polymer ?
#
loop_
_entity_poly.entity_id
_entity_poly.type
_entity_poly.pdbx_seq_one_letter_code
_entity_poly.pdbx_strand_id
1 'polypeptide(L)'
;MNDLPEVLDVNTIARTRLFHIESVDLMFGNGQYAQFERFMGEGSGSVLVIPMPDPQHLLLLREYAVGYERYELGFVRGRIDPGESPRDAALREMREEIGYAAHEIVELAAVGLTPAYSNYRTMIFLARGLYLDPLSGDEPEPLETMGWPLRQLDQLRGRDDFTDARSLLATYLVDDYVRAEK
;
A
#
# COMPACT_ATOMS: atom_id res chain seq x y z
N MET A 1 -31.02 9.71 3.01
CA MET A 1 -29.67 9.30 3.48
C MET A 1 -29.86 8.97 4.95
N ASN A 2 -29.44 7.78 5.39
CA ASN A 2 -29.48 7.49 6.83
C ASN A 2 -28.41 8.35 7.52
N ASP A 3 -28.73 8.91 8.68
CA ASP A 3 -27.74 9.58 9.51
C ASP A 3 -26.66 8.59 9.95
N LEU A 4 -25.43 9.08 10.12
CA LEU A 4 -24.35 8.26 10.65
C LEU A 4 -24.70 7.77 12.06
N PRO A 5 -24.32 6.55 12.46
CA PRO A 5 -24.50 6.11 13.83
C PRO A 5 -23.71 6.99 14.80
N GLU A 6 -24.30 7.22 15.98
CA GLU A 6 -23.62 7.91 17.08
C GLU A 6 -22.57 6.98 17.70
N VAL A 7 -21.36 7.49 17.90
CA VAL A 7 -20.32 6.79 18.65
C VAL A 7 -20.54 7.05 20.14
N LEU A 8 -20.92 6.02 20.88
CA LEU A 8 -21.20 6.11 22.32
C LEU A 8 -19.90 5.98 23.15
N ASP A 9 -19.05 5.04 22.77
CA ASP A 9 -17.79 4.78 23.49
C ASP A 9 -16.75 4.15 22.56
N VAL A 10 -15.45 4.34 22.92
CA VAL A 10 -14.31 3.75 22.21
C VAL A 10 -13.31 3.27 23.26
N ASN A 11 -13.02 1.98 23.26
CA ASN A 11 -12.11 1.38 24.22
C ASN A 11 -10.96 0.65 23.51
N THR A 12 -9.72 0.83 23.98
CA THR A 12 -8.60 0.02 23.52
C THR A 12 -8.70 -1.39 24.07
N ILE A 13 -8.80 -2.38 23.18
CA ILE A 13 -8.77 -3.80 23.53
C ILE A 13 -7.33 -4.30 23.65
N ALA A 14 -6.49 -3.94 22.67
CA ALA A 14 -5.09 -4.34 22.65
C ALA A 14 -4.23 -3.32 21.90
N ARG A 15 -2.99 -3.15 22.38
CA ARG A 15 -2.00 -2.32 21.71
C ARG A 15 -0.64 -3.01 21.74
N THR A 16 -0.03 -3.12 20.55
CA THR A 16 1.31 -3.66 20.34
C THR A 16 2.15 -2.62 19.59
N ARG A 17 3.37 -2.96 19.22
CA ARG A 17 4.19 -2.08 18.38
C ARG A 17 3.55 -1.81 17.01
N LEU A 18 2.80 -2.78 16.45
CA LEU A 18 2.23 -2.70 15.09
C LEU A 18 0.71 -2.53 15.10
N PHE A 19 0.00 -3.13 16.06
CA PHE A 19 -1.44 -3.20 16.07
C PHE A 19 -2.05 -2.41 17.21
N HIS A 20 -3.06 -1.62 16.89
CA HIS A 20 -3.95 -0.99 17.85
C HIS A 20 -5.38 -1.45 17.55
N ILE A 21 -5.98 -2.20 18.47
CA ILE A 21 -7.33 -2.76 18.35
C ILE A 21 -8.23 -2.02 19.32
N GLU A 22 -9.35 -1.50 18.82
CA GLU A 22 -10.38 -0.82 19.60
C GLU A 22 -11.72 -1.54 19.49
N SER A 23 -12.53 -1.50 20.56
CA SER A 23 -13.97 -1.69 20.47
C SER A 23 -14.66 -0.35 20.34
N VAL A 24 -15.73 -0.29 19.54
CA VAL A 24 -16.53 0.89 19.28
C VAL A 24 -17.99 0.56 19.50
N ASP A 25 -18.61 1.25 20.43
CA ASP A 25 -20.02 1.15 20.74
C ASP A 25 -20.82 2.17 19.93
N LEU A 26 -21.79 1.71 19.15
CA LEU A 26 -22.56 2.53 18.23
C LEU A 26 -24.06 2.45 18.53
N MET A 27 -24.73 3.60 18.40
CA MET A 27 -26.19 3.71 18.35
C MET A 27 -26.60 4.12 16.93
N PHE A 28 -27.36 3.26 16.28
CA PHE A 28 -27.89 3.54 14.94
C PHE A 28 -29.17 4.39 15.02
N GLY A 29 -29.48 5.12 13.94
CA GLY A 29 -30.65 6.01 13.87
C GLY A 29 -31.99 5.29 14.05
N ASN A 30 -32.05 3.96 13.93
CA ASN A 30 -33.22 3.14 14.24
C ASN A 30 -33.30 2.69 15.71
N GLY A 31 -32.43 3.20 16.58
CA GLY A 31 -32.33 2.87 18.00
C GLY A 31 -31.66 1.54 18.33
N GLN A 32 -31.04 0.89 17.34
CA GLN A 32 -30.27 -0.35 17.61
C GLN A 32 -28.85 -0.02 18.05
N TYR A 33 -28.43 -0.68 19.13
CA TYR A 33 -27.06 -0.69 19.62
C TYR A 33 -26.28 -1.83 18.97
N ALA A 34 -25.00 -1.56 18.63
CA ALA A 34 -24.05 -2.59 18.22
C ALA A 34 -22.63 -2.22 18.66
N GLN A 35 -21.84 -3.24 19.01
CA GLN A 35 -20.43 -3.11 19.29
C GLN A 35 -19.62 -3.69 18.13
N PHE A 36 -18.61 -2.95 17.69
CA PHE A 36 -17.69 -3.37 16.63
C PHE A 36 -16.25 -3.36 17.14
N GLU A 37 -15.41 -4.16 16.51
CA GLU A 37 -13.96 -4.08 16.69
C GLU A 37 -13.32 -3.52 15.43
N ARG A 38 -12.24 -2.74 15.61
CA ARG A 38 -11.49 -2.18 14.49
C ARG A 38 -9.99 -2.11 14.75
N PHE A 39 -9.22 -2.22 13.67
CA PHE A 39 -7.81 -1.88 13.65
C PHE A 39 -7.65 -0.38 13.38
N MET A 40 -6.94 0.30 14.27
CA MET A 40 -6.56 1.70 14.07
C MET A 40 -5.11 1.77 13.60
N GLY A 41 -4.90 2.25 12.38
CA GLY A 41 -3.56 2.62 11.92
C GLY A 41 -3.09 3.89 12.62
N GLU A 42 -1.88 3.89 13.12
CA GLU A 42 -1.21 5.11 13.58
C GLU A 42 -0.63 5.83 12.36
N GLY A 43 -0.89 7.13 12.22
CA GLY A 43 -0.34 7.97 11.16
C GLY A 43 -1.19 8.10 9.90
N SER A 44 -0.56 8.52 8.79
CA SER A 44 -1.21 8.93 7.55
C SER A 44 -1.48 7.78 6.56
N GLY A 45 -1.26 6.53 6.95
CA GLY A 45 -1.41 5.36 6.09
C GLY A 45 -0.08 4.89 5.48
N SER A 46 -0.15 4.33 4.28
CA SER A 46 1.02 3.82 3.53
C SER A 46 1.02 4.27 2.08
N VAL A 47 2.15 4.08 1.44
CA VAL A 47 2.31 4.18 -0.01
C VAL A 47 2.57 2.80 -0.61
N LEU A 48 2.17 2.65 -1.88
CA LEU A 48 2.62 1.60 -2.77
C LEU A 48 3.06 2.29 -4.06
N VAL A 49 4.27 2.00 -4.52
CA VAL A 49 4.85 2.65 -5.69
C VAL A 49 5.13 1.61 -6.76
N ILE A 50 4.68 1.88 -7.98
CA ILE A 50 4.94 1.09 -9.17
C ILE A 50 6.13 1.75 -9.90
N PRO A 51 7.36 1.26 -9.74
CA PRO A 51 8.50 1.82 -10.46
C PRO A 51 8.49 1.34 -11.90
N MET A 52 8.58 2.27 -12.84
CA MET A 52 8.59 2.01 -14.28
C MET A 52 9.91 2.53 -14.88
N PRO A 53 10.94 1.67 -14.98
CA PRO A 53 12.28 2.09 -15.45
C PRO A 53 12.29 2.49 -16.91
N ASP A 54 11.41 1.92 -17.71
CA ASP A 54 11.20 2.26 -19.12
C ASP A 54 9.73 2.02 -19.51
N PRO A 55 9.27 2.49 -20.68
CA PRO A 55 7.85 2.38 -21.09
C PRO A 55 7.31 0.96 -21.26
N GLN A 56 8.13 -0.06 -21.12
CA GLN A 56 7.73 -1.46 -21.36
C GLN A 56 7.88 -2.36 -20.13
N HIS A 57 8.52 -1.89 -19.07
CA HIS A 57 8.82 -2.71 -17.88
C HIS A 57 8.41 -2.03 -16.59
N LEU A 58 7.96 -2.85 -15.66
CA LEU A 58 7.80 -2.52 -14.24
C LEU A 58 8.96 -3.14 -13.46
N LEU A 59 9.30 -2.57 -12.32
CA LEU A 59 10.24 -3.15 -11.39
C LEU A 59 9.48 -3.68 -10.18
N LEU A 60 9.61 -4.97 -9.93
CA LEU A 60 9.09 -5.66 -8.76
C LEU A 60 10.20 -5.89 -7.76
N LEU A 61 9.84 -6.12 -6.51
CA LEU A 61 10.75 -6.58 -5.48
C LEU A 61 10.22 -7.87 -4.85
N ARG A 62 11.13 -8.62 -4.24
CA ARG A 62 10.84 -9.85 -3.54
C ARG A 62 11.18 -9.69 -2.07
N GLU A 63 10.18 -9.87 -1.20
CA GLU A 63 10.27 -9.62 0.23
C GLU A 63 9.66 -10.79 1.02
N TYR A 64 10.21 -11.08 2.21
CA TYR A 64 9.66 -12.12 3.08
C TYR A 64 8.37 -11.66 3.74
N ALA A 65 7.27 -12.34 3.42
CA ALA A 65 5.95 -12.09 3.99
C ALA A 65 5.73 -12.97 5.22
N VAL A 66 5.95 -12.42 6.42
CA VAL A 66 5.84 -13.16 7.68
C VAL A 66 4.45 -13.79 7.88
N GLY A 67 3.39 -13.18 7.36
CA GLY A 67 2.03 -13.71 7.45
C GLY A 67 1.80 -14.99 6.64
N TYR A 68 2.61 -15.21 5.60
CA TYR A 68 2.56 -16.39 4.72
C TYR A 68 3.77 -17.31 4.89
N GLU A 69 4.75 -16.90 5.70
CA GLU A 69 6.00 -17.63 5.95
C GLU A 69 6.77 -17.98 4.65
N ARG A 70 6.72 -17.07 3.66
CA ARG A 70 7.38 -17.23 2.36
C ARG A 70 7.76 -15.89 1.74
N TYR A 71 8.57 -15.93 0.69
CA TYR A 71 8.84 -14.76 -0.13
C TYR A 71 7.69 -14.49 -1.10
N GLU A 72 7.28 -13.23 -1.18
CA GLU A 72 6.26 -12.72 -2.10
C GLU A 72 6.88 -11.68 -3.03
N LEU A 73 6.38 -11.63 -4.26
CA LEU A 73 6.63 -10.52 -5.17
C LEU A 73 5.64 -9.39 -4.89
N GLY A 74 6.11 -8.16 -5.06
CA GLY A 74 5.28 -6.98 -4.87
C GLY A 74 5.91 -5.74 -5.50
N PHE A 75 5.32 -4.60 -5.18
CA PHE A 75 5.87 -3.30 -5.49
C PHE A 75 6.46 -2.67 -4.22
N VAL A 76 7.27 -1.62 -4.40
CA VAL A 76 7.79 -0.78 -3.31
C VAL A 76 6.65 -0.32 -2.42
N ARG A 77 6.81 -0.40 -1.09
CA ARG A 77 5.74 -0.01 -0.16
C ARG A 77 6.29 0.30 1.23
N GLY A 78 5.74 1.31 1.85
CA GLY A 78 6.08 1.63 3.21
C GLY A 78 5.09 2.56 3.87
N ARG A 79 5.36 2.91 5.10
CA ARG A 79 4.51 3.81 5.88
C ARG A 79 4.81 5.26 5.55
N ILE A 80 3.78 6.09 5.67
CA ILE A 80 3.94 7.54 5.64
C ILE A 80 4.29 8.00 7.05
N ASP A 81 5.46 8.59 7.22
CA ASP A 81 5.93 9.08 8.50
C ASP A 81 5.14 10.31 8.99
N PRO A 82 5.12 10.57 10.30
CA PRO A 82 4.44 11.75 10.84
C PRO A 82 4.98 13.05 10.23
N GLY A 83 4.12 13.80 9.57
CA GLY A 83 4.46 15.07 8.92
C GLY A 83 5.02 14.94 7.50
N GLU A 84 5.22 13.72 7.01
CA GLU A 84 5.61 13.43 5.65
C GLU A 84 4.42 13.51 4.69
N SER A 85 4.63 13.99 3.46
CA SER A 85 3.61 13.87 2.42
C SER A 85 3.62 12.46 1.82
N PRO A 86 2.48 11.95 1.29
CA PRO A 86 2.47 10.65 0.60
C PRO A 86 3.45 10.57 -0.56
N ARG A 87 3.68 11.68 -1.28
CA ARG A 87 4.64 11.76 -2.38
C ARG A 87 6.09 11.62 -1.89
N ASP A 88 6.42 12.29 -0.78
CA ASP A 88 7.77 12.22 -0.22
C ASP A 88 8.04 10.82 0.35
N ALA A 89 7.05 10.21 1.02
CA ALA A 89 7.13 8.82 1.46
C ALA A 89 7.38 7.87 0.28
N ALA A 90 6.66 8.02 -0.83
CA ALA A 90 6.85 7.21 -2.03
C ALA A 90 8.28 7.31 -2.58
N LEU A 91 8.85 8.51 -2.62
CA LEU A 91 10.23 8.72 -3.08
C LEU A 91 11.25 8.17 -2.08
N ARG A 92 11.01 8.31 -0.78
CA ARG A 92 11.89 7.78 0.27
C ARG A 92 11.95 6.27 0.20
N GLU A 93 10.80 5.58 0.21
CA GLU A 93 10.72 4.12 0.16
C GLU A 93 11.37 3.54 -1.12
N MET A 94 11.20 4.18 -2.27
CA MET A 94 11.90 3.77 -3.49
C MET A 94 13.42 3.85 -3.36
N ARG A 95 13.92 4.88 -2.70
CA ARG A 95 15.36 5.08 -2.48
C ARG A 95 15.93 4.09 -1.48
N GLU A 96 15.15 3.73 -0.46
CA GLU A 96 15.51 2.78 0.59
C GLU A 96 15.47 1.33 0.07
N GLU A 97 14.37 0.92 -0.58
CA GLU A 97 14.14 -0.46 -0.97
C GLU A 97 14.83 -0.87 -2.29
N ILE A 98 14.85 0.03 -3.28
CA ILE A 98 15.37 -0.30 -4.61
C ILE A 98 16.50 0.63 -5.10
N GLY A 99 16.89 1.64 -4.32
CA GLY A 99 17.99 2.55 -4.63
C GLY A 99 17.71 3.59 -5.71
N TYR A 100 16.45 3.81 -6.07
CA TYR A 100 16.06 4.75 -7.13
C TYR A 100 15.16 5.85 -6.59
N ALA A 101 15.36 7.09 -7.08
CA ALA A 101 14.37 8.15 -7.08
C ALA A 101 13.71 8.25 -8.47
N ALA A 102 12.71 9.13 -8.60
CA ALA A 102 11.98 9.35 -9.86
C ALA A 102 11.77 10.82 -10.15
N HIS A 103 11.85 11.20 -11.42
CA HIS A 103 11.53 12.56 -11.87
C HIS A 103 10.01 12.82 -11.88
N GLU A 104 9.23 11.79 -12.14
CA GLU A 104 7.76 11.85 -12.20
C GLU A 104 7.15 10.85 -11.23
N ILE A 105 6.25 11.36 -10.38
CA ILE A 105 5.40 10.55 -9.48
C ILE A 105 3.96 10.96 -9.71
N VAL A 106 3.12 10.00 -10.11
CA VAL A 106 1.70 10.19 -10.40
C VAL A 106 0.88 9.37 -9.42
N GLU A 107 -0.03 10.01 -8.70
CA GLU A 107 -1.00 9.30 -7.87
C GLU A 107 -2.05 8.65 -8.76
N LEU A 108 -2.23 7.33 -8.64
CA LEU A 108 -3.21 6.56 -9.38
C LEU A 108 -4.50 6.33 -8.59
N ALA A 109 -4.37 6.05 -7.28
CA ALA A 109 -5.51 5.78 -6.42
C ALA A 109 -5.17 5.91 -4.93
N ALA A 110 -6.21 6.09 -4.11
CA ALA A 110 -6.17 5.94 -2.66
C ALA A 110 -7.18 4.87 -2.25
N VAL A 111 -6.71 3.78 -1.62
CA VAL A 111 -7.53 2.61 -1.34
C VAL A 111 -7.47 2.19 0.12
N GLY A 112 -8.57 1.63 0.63
CA GLY A 112 -8.61 0.91 1.90
C GLY A 112 -8.66 -0.59 1.64
N LEU A 113 -7.84 -1.36 2.35
CA LEU A 113 -7.84 -2.81 2.20
C LEU A 113 -9.07 -3.46 2.84
N THR A 114 -9.45 -2.99 4.02
CA THR A 114 -10.53 -3.57 4.84
C THR A 114 -11.34 -2.49 5.54
N PRO A 115 -12.09 -1.63 4.79
CA PRO A 115 -12.77 -0.47 5.36
C PRO A 115 -13.86 -0.83 6.39
N ALA A 116 -14.30 -2.09 6.42
CA ALA A 116 -15.27 -2.56 7.40
C ALA A 116 -14.73 -2.56 8.84
N TYR A 117 -13.40 -2.69 9.01
CA TYR A 117 -12.79 -2.78 10.33
C TYR A 117 -11.37 -2.19 10.40
N SER A 118 -10.96 -1.38 9.43
CA SER A 118 -9.68 -0.67 9.47
C SER A 118 -9.79 0.69 8.79
N ASN A 119 -9.17 1.69 9.41
CA ASN A 119 -9.04 3.02 8.82
C ASN A 119 -7.79 3.16 7.92
N TYR A 120 -6.98 2.11 7.79
CA TYR A 120 -5.70 2.16 7.10
C TYR A 120 -5.88 2.32 5.59
N ARG A 121 -5.23 3.32 5.03
CA ARG A 121 -5.25 3.62 3.59
C ARG A 121 -3.89 3.45 2.97
N THR A 122 -3.87 3.05 1.70
CA THR A 122 -2.68 3.00 0.85
C THR A 122 -2.86 3.93 -0.34
N MET A 123 -1.90 4.83 -0.53
CA MET A 123 -1.81 5.68 -1.71
C MET A 123 -0.97 4.95 -2.76
N ILE A 124 -1.52 4.73 -3.95
CA ILE A 124 -0.84 4.00 -5.04
C ILE A 124 -0.29 5.01 -6.03
N PHE A 125 1.01 4.94 -6.28
CA PHE A 125 1.75 5.83 -7.19
C PHE A 125 2.38 5.06 -8.34
N LEU A 126 2.47 5.71 -9.50
CA LEU A 126 3.35 5.33 -10.61
C LEU A 126 4.58 6.24 -10.59
N ALA A 127 5.77 5.66 -10.68
CA ALA A 127 7.04 6.38 -10.72
C ALA A 127 7.74 6.15 -12.06
N ARG A 128 8.15 7.24 -12.73
CA ARG A 128 8.84 7.22 -14.03
C ARG A 128 10.09 8.10 -14.03
N GLY A 129 10.94 7.86 -15.03
CA GLY A 129 12.19 8.60 -15.14
C GLY A 129 13.08 8.30 -13.95
N LEU A 130 13.28 7.00 -13.67
CA LEU A 130 14.05 6.54 -12.52
C LEU A 130 15.53 6.92 -12.68
N TYR A 131 16.16 7.32 -11.58
CA TYR A 131 17.59 7.59 -11.50
C TYR A 131 18.13 7.08 -10.16
N LEU A 132 19.42 6.71 -10.14
CA LEU A 132 20.09 6.20 -8.94
C LEU A 132 20.23 7.29 -7.88
N ASP A 133 19.69 7.04 -6.70
CA ASP A 133 19.78 7.91 -5.52
C ASP A 133 19.48 7.10 -4.25
N PRO A 134 20.33 6.10 -3.90
CA PRO A 134 20.06 5.18 -2.82
C PRO A 134 20.12 5.84 -1.45
N LEU A 135 19.20 5.42 -0.58
CA LEU A 135 19.26 5.63 0.87
C LEU A 135 19.54 4.31 1.58
N SER A 136 19.98 4.40 2.83
CA SER A 136 20.06 3.23 3.69
C SER A 136 18.65 2.87 4.16
N GLY A 137 18.19 1.68 3.79
CA GLY A 137 16.94 1.11 4.30
C GLY A 137 17.11 0.45 5.67
N ASP A 138 16.00 0.01 6.25
CA ASP A 138 15.91 -0.73 7.51
C ASP A 138 15.54 -2.22 7.32
N GLU A 139 15.52 -2.68 6.07
CA GLU A 139 15.24 -4.07 5.74
C GLU A 139 16.33 -5.00 6.28
N PRO A 140 15.96 -6.18 6.83
CA PRO A 140 16.90 -7.10 7.47
C PRO A 140 17.87 -7.76 6.46
N GLU A 141 17.51 -7.75 5.18
CA GLU A 141 18.30 -8.30 4.05
C GLU A 141 18.12 -7.45 2.80
N PRO A 142 19.07 -7.44 1.86
CA PRO A 142 18.90 -6.75 0.59
C PRO A 142 17.71 -7.31 -0.20
N LEU A 143 16.82 -6.45 -0.66
CA LEU A 143 15.67 -6.86 -1.47
C LEU A 143 16.11 -7.21 -2.91
N GLU A 144 15.64 -8.36 -3.39
CA GLU A 144 15.84 -8.75 -4.78
C GLU A 144 14.87 -7.99 -5.68
N THR A 145 15.39 -7.34 -6.73
CA THR A 145 14.57 -6.65 -7.72
C THR A 145 14.43 -7.45 -9.01
N MET A 146 13.26 -7.38 -9.64
CA MET A 146 12.94 -8.09 -10.89
C MET A 146 12.23 -7.17 -11.88
N GLY A 147 12.78 -7.03 -13.08
CA GLY A 147 12.10 -6.37 -14.19
C GLY A 147 10.96 -7.25 -14.72
N TRP A 148 9.75 -6.68 -14.88
CA TRP A 148 8.58 -7.38 -15.42
C TRP A 148 8.00 -6.69 -16.63
N PRO A 149 7.84 -7.40 -17.80
CA PRO A 149 7.28 -6.77 -19.00
C PRO A 149 5.81 -6.39 -18.83
N LEU A 150 5.47 -5.14 -19.15
CA LEU A 150 4.11 -4.62 -19.05
C LEU A 150 3.09 -5.45 -19.85
N ARG A 151 3.51 -6.00 -20.99
CA ARG A 151 2.69 -6.89 -21.82
C ARG A 151 2.35 -8.25 -21.19
N GLN A 152 2.99 -8.59 -20.06
CA GLN A 152 2.83 -9.88 -19.36
C GLN A 152 2.14 -9.72 -17.99
N LEU A 153 1.38 -8.65 -17.78
CA LEU A 153 0.69 -8.43 -16.51
C LEU A 153 -0.30 -9.53 -16.15
N ASP A 154 -0.94 -10.17 -17.17
CA ASP A 154 -1.83 -11.31 -16.90
C ASP A 154 -1.06 -12.51 -16.31
N GLN A 155 0.19 -12.73 -16.75
CA GLN A 155 1.04 -13.77 -16.19
C GLN A 155 1.47 -13.42 -14.75
N LEU A 156 1.76 -12.15 -14.48
CA LEU A 156 2.07 -11.67 -13.12
C LEU A 156 0.90 -11.90 -12.17
N ARG A 157 -0.30 -11.51 -12.59
CA ARG A 157 -1.55 -11.66 -11.81
C ARG A 157 -1.89 -13.11 -11.50
N GLY A 158 -1.43 -14.06 -12.33
CA GLY A 158 -1.64 -15.50 -12.14
C GLY A 158 -0.57 -16.22 -11.32
N ARG A 159 0.42 -15.52 -10.77
CA ARG A 159 1.48 -16.13 -9.98
C ARG A 159 1.03 -16.41 -8.56
N ASP A 160 1.48 -17.53 -8.01
CA ASP A 160 1.18 -17.94 -6.63
C ASP A 160 1.94 -17.12 -5.57
N ASP A 161 3.01 -16.43 -5.96
CA ASP A 161 3.84 -15.57 -5.12
C ASP A 161 3.62 -14.06 -5.36
N PHE A 162 2.51 -13.68 -6.03
CA PHE A 162 2.09 -12.28 -6.24
C PHE A 162 0.65 -12.11 -5.77
N THR A 163 0.44 -12.06 -4.45
CA THR A 163 -0.90 -12.22 -3.85
C THR A 163 -1.41 -10.99 -3.11
N ASP A 164 -0.57 -9.98 -2.85
CA ASP A 164 -1.01 -8.73 -2.21
C ASP A 164 -2.08 -8.03 -3.07
N ALA A 165 -3.27 -7.84 -2.50
CA ALA A 165 -4.42 -7.27 -3.20
C ALA A 165 -4.16 -5.85 -3.75
N ARG A 166 -3.32 -5.06 -3.07
CA ARG A 166 -2.94 -3.71 -3.51
C ARG A 166 -2.00 -3.79 -4.71
N SER A 167 -1.05 -4.73 -4.69
CA SER A 167 -0.13 -4.99 -5.80
C SER A 167 -0.89 -5.52 -7.02
N LEU A 168 -1.86 -6.42 -6.81
CA LEU A 168 -2.77 -6.87 -7.88
C LEU A 168 -3.55 -5.71 -8.49
N LEU A 169 -4.18 -4.88 -7.65
CA LEU A 169 -4.90 -3.68 -8.11
C LEU A 169 -3.97 -2.72 -8.85
N ALA A 170 -2.76 -2.50 -8.35
CA ALA A 170 -1.76 -1.63 -8.97
C ALA A 170 -1.44 -2.03 -10.41
N THR A 171 -1.44 -3.35 -10.72
CA THR A 171 -1.25 -3.83 -12.11
C THR A 171 -2.37 -3.43 -13.05
N TYR A 172 -3.62 -3.38 -12.58
CA TYR A 172 -4.75 -2.91 -13.38
C TYR A 172 -4.70 -1.39 -13.57
N LEU A 173 -4.40 -0.65 -12.51
CA LEU A 173 -4.30 0.81 -12.57
C LEU A 173 -3.22 1.28 -13.54
N VAL A 174 -2.03 0.67 -13.50
CA VAL A 174 -0.94 1.05 -14.42
C VAL A 174 -1.25 0.65 -15.86
N ASP A 175 -1.90 -0.49 -16.10
CA ASP A 175 -2.32 -0.93 -17.43
C ASP A 175 -3.32 0.07 -18.03
N ASP A 176 -4.34 0.45 -17.26
CA ASP A 176 -5.34 1.44 -17.69
C ASP A 176 -4.71 2.82 -17.93
N TYR A 177 -3.80 3.25 -17.04
CA TYR A 177 -3.10 4.53 -17.17
C TYR A 177 -2.26 4.59 -18.47
N VAL A 178 -1.44 3.58 -18.72
CA VAL A 178 -0.58 3.52 -19.93
C VAL A 178 -1.39 3.38 -21.21
N ARG A 179 -2.56 2.74 -21.17
CA ARG A 179 -3.47 2.68 -22.33
C ARG A 179 -4.12 4.02 -22.64
N ALA A 180 -4.43 4.81 -21.61
CA ALA A 180 -5.05 6.12 -21.78
C ALA A 180 -4.09 7.19 -22.36
N GLU A 181 -2.77 6.94 -22.31
CA GLU A 181 -1.75 7.84 -22.89
C GLU A 181 -1.48 7.58 -24.39
N LYS A 182 -2.03 6.50 -24.97
CA LYS A 182 -1.89 6.14 -26.40
C LYS A 182 -3.05 6.67 -27.22
#